data_055443d8dc349c29e14d124654a32e83
#
_entry.id   055443d8dc349c29e14d124654a32e83
#
_cell.length_a   1.000
_cell.length_b   1.000
_cell.length_c   1.000
_cell.angle_alpha   90.00
_cell.angle_beta   90.00
_cell.angle_gamma   90.00
#
_symmetry.space_group_name_H-M   'P 1'
#
loop_
_entity.id
_entity.type
_entity.pdbx_description
1 polymer ?
#
loop_
_entity_poly.entity_id
_entity_poly.type
_entity_poly.pdbx_seq_one_letter_code
_entity_poly.pdbx_strand_id
1 'polypeptide(L)'
;MTRAVNERMVKSFLDLFVLSLLDNGGKHGYEIMRELKVKTGAHIGAGTLYPLLYELEERRLVAGEWMSPTRRSRRVYRITDQGEKYRDQSFQGIDRLLKTSTSNSNH
;
A
#
# COMPACT_ATOMS: atom_id res chain seq x y z
N MET A 1 -2.49 20.62 -10.67
CA MET A 1 -2.47 19.66 -11.73
C MET A 1 -1.74 18.37 -11.37
N THR A 2 -0.49 18.49 -11.00
CA THR A 2 0.32 17.36 -10.61
C THR A 2 -0.26 16.63 -9.41
N ARG A 3 -0.77 17.40 -8.45
CA ARG A 3 -1.36 16.83 -7.24
C ARG A 3 -2.56 15.94 -7.55
N ALA A 4 -3.46 16.39 -8.42
CA ALA A 4 -4.64 15.62 -8.76
C ALA A 4 -4.27 14.31 -9.45
N VAL A 5 -3.26 14.36 -10.33
CA VAL A 5 -2.78 13.17 -11.00
C VAL A 5 -2.16 12.21 -9.98
N ASN A 6 -1.38 12.76 -9.04
CA ASN A 6 -0.74 11.94 -8.01
C ASN A 6 -1.78 11.26 -7.12
N GLU A 7 -2.84 11.97 -6.75
CA GLU A 7 -3.87 11.37 -5.92
C GLU A 7 -4.57 10.22 -6.65
N ARG A 8 -4.88 10.42 -7.92
CA ARG A 8 -5.51 9.37 -8.71
C ARG A 8 -4.62 8.15 -8.82
N MET A 9 -3.34 8.38 -9.08
CA MET A 9 -2.37 7.30 -9.19
C MET A 9 -2.23 6.54 -7.87
N VAL A 10 -2.12 7.29 -6.77
CA VAL A 10 -1.99 6.66 -5.45
C VAL A 10 -3.21 5.79 -5.15
N LYS A 11 -4.41 6.27 -5.44
CA LYS A 11 -5.62 5.50 -5.18
C LYS A 11 -5.68 4.24 -6.04
N SER A 12 -5.20 4.32 -7.29
CA SER A 12 -5.21 3.17 -8.19
C SER A 12 -4.27 2.07 -7.75
N PHE A 13 -3.15 2.44 -7.11
CA PHE A 13 -2.15 1.48 -6.68
C PHE A 13 -2.02 1.42 -5.17
N LEU A 14 -3.08 1.82 -4.47
CA LEU A 14 -3.00 1.99 -3.03
C LEU A 14 -2.62 0.71 -2.30
N ASP A 15 -3.12 -0.44 -2.74
CA ASP A 15 -2.78 -1.71 -2.10
C ASP A 15 -1.27 -1.97 -2.21
N LEU A 16 -0.67 -1.70 -3.35
CA LEU A 16 0.77 -1.91 -3.52
C LEU A 16 1.59 -0.92 -2.71
N PHE A 17 1.14 0.33 -2.65
CA PHE A 17 1.83 1.32 -1.83
C PHE A 17 1.79 0.96 -0.35
N VAL A 18 0.64 0.50 0.13
CA VAL A 18 0.50 0.10 1.53
C VAL A 18 1.41 -1.10 1.82
N LEU A 19 1.38 -2.10 0.95
CA LEU A 19 2.24 -3.27 1.15
C LEU A 19 3.72 -2.88 1.17
N SER A 20 4.11 -1.96 0.30
CA SER A 20 5.50 -1.51 0.26
C SER A 20 5.90 -0.76 1.52
N LEU A 21 5.00 0.04 2.07
CA LEU A 21 5.30 0.75 3.31
C LEU A 21 5.50 -0.20 4.48
N LEU A 22 4.88 -1.36 4.44
CA LEU A 22 4.99 -2.34 5.53
C LEU A 22 6.26 -3.17 5.46
N ASP A 23 7.06 -3.01 4.40
CA ASP A 23 8.33 -3.69 4.28
C ASP A 23 9.29 -3.40 5.43
N ASN A 24 9.21 -2.19 5.97
CA ASN A 24 10.13 -1.75 7.02
C ASN A 24 9.63 -2.09 8.42
N GLY A 25 8.60 -2.92 8.52
CA GLY A 25 8.07 -3.33 9.80
C GLY A 25 6.62 -2.96 9.96
N GLY A 26 6.05 -3.38 11.07
CA GLY A 26 4.63 -3.15 11.34
C GLY A 26 4.32 -1.68 11.55
N LYS A 27 3.12 -1.28 11.14
CA LYS A 27 2.68 0.11 11.25
C LYS A 27 1.21 0.18 11.63
N HIS A 28 0.88 1.21 12.38
CA HIS A 28 -0.52 1.57 12.62
C HIS A 28 -1.10 2.23 11.37
N GLY A 29 -2.43 2.16 11.24
CA GLY A 29 -3.09 2.82 10.11
C GLY A 29 -2.75 4.30 10.02
N TYR A 30 -2.69 4.97 11.17
CA TYR A 30 -2.35 6.39 11.18
C TYR A 30 -0.95 6.64 10.60
N GLU A 31 0.00 5.79 10.93
CA GLU A 31 1.36 5.92 10.40
C GLU A 31 1.38 5.72 8.89
N ILE A 32 0.59 4.75 8.42
CA ILE A 32 0.49 4.50 6.98
C ILE A 32 -0.05 5.74 6.26
N MET A 33 -1.10 6.33 6.80
CA MET A 33 -1.68 7.54 6.20
C MET A 33 -0.66 8.67 6.13
N ARG A 34 0.08 8.84 7.20
CA ARG A 34 1.08 9.92 7.28
C ARG A 34 2.21 9.70 6.30
N GLU A 35 2.70 8.46 6.19
CA GLU A 35 3.78 8.17 5.26
C GLU A 35 3.35 8.28 3.82
N LEU A 36 2.12 7.90 3.52
CA LEU A 36 1.59 8.08 2.18
C LEU A 36 1.60 9.56 1.80
N LYS A 37 1.16 10.42 2.71
CA LYS A 37 1.13 11.84 2.44
C LYS A 37 2.53 12.40 2.25
N VAL A 38 3.46 12.00 3.11
CA VAL A 38 4.84 12.50 3.04
C VAL A 38 5.50 12.05 1.74
N LYS A 39 5.32 10.80 1.37
CA LYS A 39 6.03 10.24 0.21
C LYS A 39 5.38 10.54 -1.12
N THR A 40 4.07 10.70 -1.15
CA THR A 40 3.35 10.89 -2.42
C THR A 40 2.69 12.25 -2.55
N GLY A 41 2.52 12.96 -1.44
CA GLY A 41 1.77 14.21 -1.43
C GLY A 41 0.27 14.01 -1.41
N ALA A 42 -0.22 12.79 -1.55
CA ALA A 42 -1.65 12.52 -1.61
C ALA A 42 -2.22 12.29 -0.22
N HIS A 43 -3.39 12.88 0.03
CA HIS A 43 -4.08 12.68 1.29
C HIS A 43 -5.09 11.54 1.14
N ILE A 44 -4.81 10.44 1.82
CA ILE A 44 -5.69 9.27 1.85
C ILE A 44 -6.30 9.22 3.24
N GLY A 45 -7.59 9.41 3.32
CA GLY A 45 -8.27 9.45 4.61
C GLY A 45 -8.58 8.08 5.17
N ALA A 46 -9.00 8.07 6.42
CA ALA A 46 -9.32 6.83 7.13
C ALA A 46 -10.44 6.04 6.44
N GLY A 47 -11.42 6.74 5.88
CA GLY A 47 -12.53 6.09 5.21
C GLY A 47 -12.14 5.32 3.96
N THR A 48 -10.98 5.62 3.41
CA THR A 48 -10.44 4.87 2.27
C THR A 48 -9.43 3.84 2.73
N LEU A 49 -8.57 4.19 3.67
CA LEU A 49 -7.48 3.31 4.06
C LEU A 49 -7.95 2.11 4.88
N TYR A 50 -8.80 2.32 5.90
CA TYR A 50 -9.15 1.21 6.77
C TYR A 50 -9.94 0.10 6.08
N PRO A 51 -10.91 0.39 5.19
CA PRO A 51 -11.53 -0.69 4.42
C PRO A 51 -10.53 -1.46 3.58
N LEU A 52 -9.53 -0.77 3.03
CA LEU A 52 -8.49 -1.45 2.27
C LEU A 52 -7.65 -2.36 3.16
N LEU A 53 -7.27 -1.89 4.35
CA LEU A 53 -6.51 -2.73 5.27
C LEU A 53 -7.27 -3.98 5.65
N TYR A 54 -8.58 -3.86 5.87
CA TYR A 54 -9.41 -5.02 6.19
C TYR A 54 -9.48 -5.99 5.01
N GLU A 55 -9.59 -5.46 3.81
CA GLU A 55 -9.59 -6.30 2.62
C GLU A 55 -8.26 -7.03 2.45
N LEU A 56 -7.16 -6.33 2.63
CA LEU A 56 -5.84 -6.95 2.54
C LEU A 56 -5.67 -8.03 3.60
N GLU A 57 -6.22 -7.80 4.79
CA GLU A 57 -6.16 -8.78 5.85
C GLU A 57 -6.99 -10.03 5.50
N GLU A 58 -8.17 -9.83 4.93
CA GLU A 58 -8.99 -10.94 4.47
C GLU A 58 -8.30 -11.77 3.40
N ARG A 59 -7.56 -11.11 2.53
CA ARG A 59 -6.80 -11.77 1.48
C ARG A 59 -5.47 -12.34 1.99
N ARG A 60 -5.20 -12.17 3.27
CA ARG A 60 -3.99 -12.66 3.94
C ARG A 60 -2.71 -12.05 3.40
N LEU A 61 -2.81 -10.87 2.85
CA LEU A 61 -1.64 -10.13 2.38
C LEU A 61 -1.01 -9.30 3.49
N VAL A 62 -1.80 -8.95 4.50
CA VAL A 62 -1.30 -8.35 5.73
C VAL A 62 -1.91 -9.08 6.92
N ALA A 63 -1.24 -8.96 8.06
CA ALA A 63 -1.74 -9.48 9.32
C ALA A 63 -1.84 -8.31 10.29
N GLY A 64 -3.01 -8.14 10.88
CA GLY A 64 -3.23 -7.10 11.86
C GLY A 64 -3.26 -7.69 13.25
N GLU A 65 -2.59 -7.05 14.20
CA GLU A 65 -2.62 -7.55 15.56
C GLU A 65 -2.74 -6.39 16.55
N TRP A 66 -3.47 -6.63 17.62
CA TRP A 66 -3.64 -5.65 18.67
C TRP A 66 -2.40 -5.65 19.56
N MET A 67 -1.89 -4.45 19.83
CA MET A 67 -0.66 -4.31 20.61
C MET A 67 -0.89 -4.38 22.10
N SER A 68 -2.14 -4.22 22.53
CA SER A 68 -2.49 -4.21 23.94
C SER A 68 -3.95 -4.66 24.09
N PRO A 69 -4.29 -5.32 25.17
CA PRO A 69 -5.68 -5.71 25.39
C PRO A 69 -6.59 -4.56 25.80
N THR A 70 -6.05 -3.36 25.99
CA THR A 70 -6.90 -2.23 26.38
C THR A 70 -7.67 -1.73 25.16
N ARG A 71 -8.78 -1.06 25.42
CA ARG A 71 -9.58 -0.57 24.31
C ARG A 71 -8.94 0.62 23.59
N ARG A 72 -7.87 1.17 24.13
CA ARG A 72 -7.12 2.22 23.45
C ARG A 72 -5.99 1.65 22.61
N SER A 73 -5.84 0.34 22.61
CA SER A 73 -4.78 -0.27 21.84
C SER A 73 -5.05 -0.08 20.36
N ARG A 74 -3.97 -0.04 19.60
CA ARG A 74 -4.01 0.13 18.16
C ARG A 74 -3.63 -1.17 17.49
N ARG A 75 -4.18 -1.37 16.31
CA ARG A 75 -3.76 -2.51 15.51
C ARG A 75 -2.52 -2.14 14.73
N VAL A 76 -1.57 -3.05 14.73
CA VAL A 76 -0.36 -2.94 13.92
C VAL A 76 -0.51 -3.92 12.77
N TYR A 77 -0.28 -3.43 11.57
CA TYR A 77 -0.39 -4.23 10.36
C TYR A 77 1.01 -4.57 9.87
N ARG A 78 1.21 -5.84 9.51
CA ARG A 78 2.48 -6.32 8.98
C ARG A 78 2.22 -7.01 7.66
N ILE A 79 3.16 -6.91 6.75
CA ILE A 79 3.04 -7.64 5.49
C ILE A 79 3.34 -9.12 5.76
N THR A 80 2.61 -10.01 5.09
CA THR A 80 2.83 -11.45 5.19
C THR A 80 3.72 -11.90 4.05
N ASP A 81 4.18 -13.16 4.11
CA ASP A 81 4.94 -13.75 2.99
C ASP A 81 4.11 -13.70 1.72
N GLN A 82 2.82 -13.97 1.84
CA GLN A 82 1.90 -13.93 0.72
C GLN A 82 1.78 -12.50 0.17
N GLY A 83 1.76 -11.52 1.07
CA GLY A 83 1.74 -10.12 0.69
C GLY A 83 2.99 -9.70 -0.05
N GLU A 84 4.14 -10.18 0.39
CA GLU A 84 5.39 -9.89 -0.29
C GLU A 84 5.40 -10.45 -1.71
N LYS A 85 4.92 -11.67 -1.87
CA LYS A 85 4.82 -12.28 -3.19
C LYS A 85 3.89 -11.53 -4.11
N TYR A 86 2.74 -11.15 -3.58
CA TYR A 86 1.75 -10.40 -4.35
C TYR A 86 2.34 -9.06 -4.80
N ARG A 87 2.99 -8.38 -3.88
CA ARG A 87 3.63 -7.10 -4.19
C ARG A 87 4.69 -7.25 -5.27
N ASP A 88 5.58 -8.22 -5.09
CA ASP A 88 6.69 -8.40 -6.02
C ASP A 88 6.21 -8.80 -7.40
N GLN A 89 5.25 -9.71 -7.48
CA GLN A 89 4.69 -10.14 -8.75
C GLN A 89 3.97 -8.99 -9.44
N SER A 90 3.28 -8.17 -8.67
CA SER A 90 2.56 -7.02 -9.23
C SER A 90 3.53 -5.99 -9.79
N PHE A 91 4.59 -5.68 -9.06
CA PHE A 91 5.60 -4.76 -9.56
C PHE A 91 6.31 -5.30 -10.78
N GLN A 92 6.62 -6.59 -10.79
CA GLN A 92 7.25 -7.20 -11.96
C GLN A 92 6.35 -7.12 -13.18
N GLY A 93 5.06 -7.33 -12.99
CA GLY A 93 4.10 -7.22 -14.08
C GLY A 93 4.01 -5.81 -14.63
N ILE A 94 3.94 -4.83 -13.74
CA ILE A 94 3.89 -3.43 -14.15
C ILE A 94 5.19 -3.03 -14.85
N ASP A 95 6.32 -3.41 -14.27
CA ASP A 95 7.62 -3.10 -14.84
C ASP A 95 7.78 -3.68 -16.23
N ARG A 96 7.38 -4.93 -16.40
CA ARG A 96 7.46 -5.60 -17.70
C ARG A 96 6.59 -4.89 -18.74
N LEU A 97 5.39 -4.51 -18.34
CA LEU A 97 4.49 -3.80 -19.23
C LEU A 97 5.07 -2.47 -19.68
N LEU A 98 5.63 -1.72 -18.75
CA LEU A 98 6.22 -0.42 -19.05
C LEU A 98 7.45 -0.56 -19.92
N LYS A 99 8.29 -1.54 -19.65
CA LYS A 99 9.49 -1.78 -20.46
C LYS A 99 9.15 -2.20 -21.87
N THR A 100 8.13 -3.06 -22.02
CA THR A 100 7.69 -3.47 -23.33
C THR A 100 7.20 -2.28 -24.14
N SER A 101 6.40 -1.41 -23.52
CA SER A 101 5.93 -0.20 -24.19
C SER A 101 7.08 0.72 -24.59
N THR A 102 8.04 0.89 -23.70
CA THR A 102 9.21 1.71 -23.95
C THR A 102 10.06 1.14 -25.09
N SER A 103 10.28 -0.17 -25.07
CA SER A 103 11.03 -0.84 -26.12
C SER A 103 10.37 -0.65 -27.48
N ASN A 104 9.05 -0.80 -27.51
CA ASN A 104 8.31 -0.63 -28.77
C ASN A 104 8.39 0.79 -29.30
N SER A 105 8.40 1.78 -28.41
CA SER A 105 8.45 3.15 -28.84
C SER A 105 9.84 3.58 -29.31
N ASN A 106 10.86 2.79 -29.00
CA ASN A 106 12.23 3.07 -29.41
C ASN A 106 12.56 2.53 -30.80
N HIS A 107 11.64 1.81 -31.38
CA HIS A 107 11.82 1.30 -32.73
C HIS A 107 11.05 2.13 -33.71
#